data_a76209a5f1a235aa28012f63ece3dc59
#
_entry.id   a76209a5f1a235aa28012f63ece3dc59
#
_cell.length_a   1.000
_cell.length_b   1.000
_cell.length_c   1.000
_cell.angle_alpha   90.00
_cell.angle_beta   90.00
_cell.angle_gamma   90.00
#
_symmetry.space_group_name_H-M   'P 1'
#
loop_
_entity.id
_entity.type
_entity.pdbx_description
1 polymer ?
#
loop_
_entity_poly.entity_id
_entity_poly.type
_entity_poly.pdbx_seq_one_letter_code
_entity_poly.pdbx_strand_id
1 'polypeptide(L)'
;MKKIWIFIALSGALSVVMGAMSAHMLKDVLEAKDISRIQTAATYQMYHTLLIAILTVYYQYKPLKAIQQSTWIFVFGIVLFSGSLYLYTFTKIHTLVFITPFGGMLLILGWLSLVRLAKK
;
A
#
# COMPACT_ATOMS: atom_id res chain seq x y z
N MET A 1 -0.62 -5.78 -17.60
CA MET A 1 0.17 -5.05 -16.59
C MET A 1 0.16 -3.53 -16.73
N LYS A 2 -0.47 -3.05 -17.78
CA LYS A 2 -0.60 -1.61 -17.98
C LYS A 2 -1.30 -0.93 -16.79
N LYS A 3 -2.39 -1.54 -16.31
CA LYS A 3 -3.12 -0.99 -15.17
C LYS A 3 -2.27 -0.97 -13.91
N ILE A 4 -1.40 -1.95 -13.77
CA ILE A 4 -0.52 -2.02 -12.59
C ILE A 4 0.49 -0.87 -12.62
N TRP A 5 1.04 -0.55 -13.79
CA TRP A 5 1.97 0.57 -13.89
C TRP A 5 1.29 1.89 -13.54
N ILE A 6 0.02 2.06 -13.94
CA ILE A 6 -0.74 3.26 -13.56
C ILE A 6 -0.92 3.29 -12.04
N PHE A 7 -1.26 2.15 -11.44
CA PHE A 7 -1.38 2.07 -9.99
C PHE A 7 -0.06 2.42 -9.29
N ILE A 8 1.06 1.88 -9.79
CA ILE A 8 2.38 2.14 -9.22
C ILE A 8 2.67 3.64 -9.23
N ALA A 9 2.41 4.28 -10.38
CA ALA A 9 2.69 5.71 -10.53
C ALA A 9 1.85 6.54 -9.56
N LEU A 10 0.55 6.27 -9.49
CA LEU A 10 -0.35 7.03 -8.63
C LEU A 10 -0.11 6.75 -7.16
N SER A 11 0.11 5.49 -6.82
CA SER A 11 0.34 5.10 -5.44
C SER A 11 1.67 5.66 -4.91
N GLY A 12 2.71 5.57 -5.72
CA GLY A 12 4.00 6.13 -5.33
C GLY A 12 3.92 7.64 -5.12
N ALA A 13 3.28 8.33 -6.05
CA ALA A 13 3.11 9.78 -5.96
C ALA A 13 2.31 10.16 -4.71
N LEU A 14 1.20 9.46 -4.47
CA LEU A 14 0.36 9.75 -3.31
C LEU A 14 1.12 9.52 -2.01
N SER A 15 1.92 8.45 -1.95
CA SER A 15 2.72 8.15 -0.78
C SER A 15 3.68 9.29 -0.45
N VAL A 16 4.33 9.84 -1.46
CA VAL A 16 5.25 10.98 -1.26
C VAL A 16 4.48 12.20 -0.81
N VAL A 17 3.35 12.49 -1.45
CA VAL A 17 2.53 13.65 -1.09
C VAL A 17 2.06 13.55 0.36
N MET A 18 1.52 12.41 0.75
CA MET A 18 0.99 12.26 2.11
C MET A 18 2.09 12.28 3.16
N GLY A 19 3.23 11.68 2.85
CA GLY A 19 4.38 11.75 3.74
C GLY A 19 4.86 13.18 3.95
N ALA A 20 4.97 13.94 2.86
CA ALA A 20 5.40 15.33 2.93
C ALA A 20 4.39 16.20 3.68
N MET A 21 3.10 16.01 3.39
CA MET A 21 2.06 16.77 4.06
C MET A 21 2.04 16.52 5.57
N SER A 22 2.25 15.27 5.97
CA SER A 22 2.24 14.94 7.40
C SER A 22 3.42 15.59 8.12
N ALA A 23 4.54 15.79 7.43
CA ALA A 23 5.73 16.39 8.02
C ALA A 23 5.64 17.91 8.11
N HIS A 24 4.83 18.54 7.25
CA HIS A 24 4.82 20.01 7.12
C HIS A 24 3.43 20.61 7.33
N MET A 25 2.53 20.42 6.35
CA MET A 25 1.26 21.15 6.33
C MET A 25 0.27 20.67 7.39
N LEU A 26 0.18 19.37 7.58
CA LEU A 26 -0.80 18.80 8.51
C LEU A 26 -0.32 18.84 9.95
N LYS A 27 0.94 19.13 10.18
CA LYS A 27 1.54 19.13 11.50
C LYS A 27 0.85 20.07 12.47
N ASP A 28 0.37 21.20 11.98
CA ASP A 28 -0.30 22.20 12.82
C ASP A 28 -1.81 22.07 12.84
N VAL A 29 -2.36 21.19 11.98
CA VAL A 29 -3.81 21.02 11.83
C VAL A 29 -4.30 19.77 12.52
N LEU A 30 -3.51 18.71 12.52
CA LEU A 30 -3.90 17.41 13.07
C LEU A 30 -3.13 17.10 14.34
N GLU A 31 -3.74 16.28 15.17
CA GLU A 31 -3.09 15.79 16.39
C GLU A 31 -1.93 14.86 16.03
N ALA A 32 -0.99 14.71 16.98
CA ALA A 32 0.17 13.84 16.78
C ALA A 32 -0.23 12.42 16.39
N LYS A 33 -1.33 11.93 16.98
CA LYS A 33 -1.84 10.59 16.69
C LYS A 33 -2.25 10.44 15.25
N ASP A 34 -2.91 11.47 14.69
CA ASP A 34 -3.34 11.45 13.29
C ASP A 34 -2.15 11.57 12.35
N ILE A 35 -1.17 12.39 12.70
CA ILE A 35 0.05 12.52 11.92
C ILE A 35 0.77 11.17 11.83
N SER A 36 0.89 10.51 12.98
CA SER A 36 1.54 9.19 13.03
C SER A 36 0.80 8.19 12.16
N ARG A 37 -0.54 8.26 12.14
CA ARG A 37 -1.36 7.36 11.33
C ARG A 37 -1.09 7.56 9.83
N ILE A 38 -1.01 8.83 9.40
CA ILE A 38 -0.72 9.14 8.01
C ILE A 38 0.68 8.67 7.65
N GLN A 39 1.65 8.88 8.52
CA GLN A 39 3.01 8.43 8.27
C GLN A 39 3.10 6.93 8.12
N THR A 40 2.38 6.18 8.96
CA THR A 40 2.33 4.73 8.84
C THR A 40 1.71 4.32 7.50
N ALA A 41 0.60 4.95 7.13
CA ALA A 41 -0.08 4.63 5.88
C ALA A 41 0.83 4.90 4.69
N ALA A 42 1.49 6.06 4.66
CA ALA A 42 2.35 6.44 3.54
C ALA A 42 3.59 5.54 3.45
N THR A 43 4.17 5.20 4.59
CA THR A 43 5.36 4.35 4.63
C THR A 43 5.06 2.95 4.09
N TYR A 44 3.98 2.35 4.58
CA TYR A 44 3.59 1.01 4.12
C TYR A 44 3.14 1.03 2.67
N GLN A 45 2.48 2.10 2.24
CA GLN A 45 2.12 2.27 0.85
C GLN A 45 3.36 2.28 -0.04
N MET A 46 4.38 3.02 0.34
CA MET A 46 5.60 3.11 -0.45
C MET A 46 6.34 1.77 -0.50
N TYR A 47 6.52 1.10 0.65
CA TYR A 47 7.20 -0.19 0.67
C TYR A 47 6.56 -1.16 -0.31
N HIS A 48 5.24 -1.26 -0.27
CA HIS A 48 4.55 -2.26 -1.06
C HIS A 48 4.38 -1.83 -2.51
N THR A 49 4.32 -0.53 -2.78
CA THR A 49 4.31 -0.02 -4.15
C THR A 49 5.64 -0.35 -4.84
N LEU A 50 6.75 -0.19 -4.12
CA LEU A 50 8.05 -0.56 -4.67
C LEU A 50 8.13 -2.06 -4.94
N LEU A 51 7.59 -2.87 -4.04
CA LEU A 51 7.56 -4.32 -4.25
C LEU A 51 6.72 -4.67 -5.48
N ILE A 52 5.57 -4.02 -5.65
CA ILE A 52 4.74 -4.23 -6.82
C ILE A 52 5.51 -3.88 -8.09
N ALA A 53 6.28 -2.78 -8.07
CA ALA A 53 7.10 -2.42 -9.22
C ALA A 53 8.12 -3.50 -9.55
N ILE A 54 8.77 -4.05 -8.52
CA ILE A 54 9.72 -5.14 -8.70
C ILE A 54 9.04 -6.36 -9.32
N LEU A 55 7.88 -6.73 -8.78
CA LEU A 55 7.14 -7.88 -9.29
C LEU A 55 6.68 -7.66 -10.73
N THR A 56 6.29 -6.43 -11.06
CA THR A 56 5.84 -6.10 -12.41
C THR A 56 6.98 -6.22 -13.42
N VAL A 57 8.17 -5.74 -13.05
CA VAL A 57 9.35 -5.89 -13.91
C VAL A 57 9.71 -7.37 -14.06
N TYR A 58 9.67 -8.13 -12.97
CA TYR A 58 9.97 -9.56 -13.01
C TYR A 58 8.99 -10.29 -13.92
N TYR A 59 7.72 -9.91 -13.88
CA TYR A 59 6.69 -10.51 -14.70
C TYR A 59 7.00 -10.35 -16.20
N GLN A 60 7.64 -9.26 -16.59
CA GLN A 60 8.00 -9.03 -17.99
C GLN A 60 9.00 -10.06 -18.49
N TYR A 61 9.86 -10.56 -17.62
CA TYR A 61 10.85 -11.55 -17.98
C TYR A 61 10.35 -12.97 -17.77
N LYS A 62 9.48 -13.16 -16.81
CA LYS A 62 8.97 -14.47 -16.45
C LYS A 62 7.49 -14.33 -16.08
N PRO A 63 6.60 -14.42 -17.07
CA PRO A 63 5.17 -14.15 -16.83
C PRO A 63 4.47 -15.28 -16.09
N LEU A 64 4.82 -15.48 -14.84
CA LEU A 64 4.24 -16.52 -13.99
C LEU A 64 2.94 -16.00 -13.37
N LYS A 65 1.93 -16.88 -13.35
CA LYS A 65 0.66 -16.56 -12.72
C LYS A 65 0.82 -16.21 -11.23
N ALA A 66 1.79 -16.86 -10.57
CA ALA A 66 2.06 -16.59 -9.17
C ALA A 66 2.48 -15.14 -8.93
N ILE A 67 3.27 -14.57 -9.84
CA ILE A 67 3.68 -13.16 -9.73
C ILE A 67 2.46 -12.25 -9.87
N GLN A 68 1.62 -12.54 -10.85
CA GLN A 68 0.42 -11.75 -11.08
C GLN A 68 -0.52 -11.78 -9.90
N GLN A 69 -0.74 -12.97 -9.32
CA GLN A 69 -1.61 -13.11 -8.16
C GLN A 69 -1.08 -12.37 -6.94
N SER A 70 0.22 -12.50 -6.68
CA SER A 70 0.83 -11.79 -5.55
C SER A 70 0.73 -10.28 -5.73
N THR A 71 0.95 -9.81 -6.95
CA THR A 71 0.84 -8.38 -7.26
C THR A 71 -0.55 -7.84 -6.90
N TRP A 72 -1.61 -8.55 -7.30
CA TRP A 72 -2.96 -8.11 -7.01
C TRP A 72 -3.28 -8.16 -5.52
N ILE A 73 -2.74 -9.15 -4.81
CA ILE A 73 -2.92 -9.20 -3.35
C ILE A 73 -2.33 -7.94 -2.71
N PHE A 74 -1.14 -7.52 -3.14
CA PHE A 74 -0.53 -6.31 -2.63
C PHE A 74 -1.31 -5.06 -3.01
N VAL A 75 -1.85 -5.00 -4.23
CA VAL A 75 -2.67 -3.85 -4.65
C VAL A 75 -3.86 -3.69 -3.73
N PHE A 76 -4.63 -4.75 -3.51
CA PHE A 76 -5.78 -4.69 -2.62
C PHE A 76 -5.38 -4.43 -1.17
N GLY A 77 -4.26 -5.02 -0.75
CA GLY A 77 -3.74 -4.78 0.59
C GLY A 77 -3.43 -3.32 0.84
N ILE A 78 -2.77 -2.67 -0.11
CA ILE A 78 -2.45 -1.23 -0.01
C ILE A 78 -3.74 -0.41 0.07
N VAL A 79 -4.68 -0.70 -0.83
CA VAL A 79 -5.93 0.06 -0.87
C VAL A 79 -6.68 -0.05 0.45
N LEU A 80 -6.80 -1.26 0.99
CA LEU A 80 -7.53 -1.46 2.24
C LEU A 80 -6.75 -0.94 3.46
N PHE A 81 -5.46 -1.19 3.50
CA PHE A 81 -4.66 -0.79 4.67
C PHE A 81 -4.42 0.72 4.69
N SER A 82 -3.70 1.22 3.71
CA SER A 82 -3.34 2.65 3.69
C SER A 82 -4.55 3.52 3.39
N GLY A 83 -5.43 3.06 2.49
CA GLY A 83 -6.63 3.81 2.15
C GLY A 83 -7.53 4.01 3.36
N SER A 84 -7.74 2.96 4.18
CA SER A 84 -8.58 3.09 5.36
C SER A 84 -7.97 4.02 6.38
N LEU A 85 -6.65 4.01 6.53
CA LEU A 85 -5.96 4.89 7.46
C LEU A 85 -6.09 6.36 7.04
N TYR A 86 -5.92 6.63 5.74
CA TYR A 86 -6.11 8.00 5.25
C TYR A 86 -7.55 8.46 5.46
N LEU A 87 -8.52 7.64 5.05
CA LEU A 87 -9.91 8.01 5.16
C LEU A 87 -10.33 8.20 6.61
N TYR A 88 -9.89 7.32 7.49
CA TYR A 88 -10.23 7.45 8.90
C TYR A 88 -9.66 8.73 9.50
N THR A 89 -8.45 9.08 9.13
CA THR A 89 -7.80 10.28 9.66
C THR A 89 -8.63 11.54 9.36
N PHE A 90 -9.19 11.63 8.15
CA PHE A 90 -9.91 12.82 7.74
C PHE A 90 -11.41 12.77 7.98
N THR A 91 -12.01 11.59 8.07
CA THR A 91 -13.45 11.46 8.25
C THR A 91 -13.86 11.02 9.64
N LYS A 92 -12.98 10.33 10.35
CA LYS A 92 -13.27 9.73 11.67
C LYS A 92 -14.44 8.77 11.65
N ILE A 93 -14.74 8.19 10.48
CA ILE A 93 -15.77 7.16 10.38
C ILE A 93 -15.22 5.88 11.01
N HIS A 94 -15.82 5.50 12.14
CA HIS A 94 -15.28 4.43 12.97
C HIS A 94 -15.21 3.07 12.26
N THR A 95 -16.13 2.81 11.34
CA THR A 95 -16.14 1.56 10.59
C THR A 95 -14.81 1.29 9.85
N LEU A 96 -14.11 2.36 9.45
CA LEU A 96 -12.85 2.22 8.73
C LEU A 96 -11.76 1.55 9.58
N VAL A 97 -11.86 1.66 10.90
CA VAL A 97 -10.90 1.04 11.82
C VAL A 97 -10.92 -0.49 11.66
N PHE A 98 -12.07 -1.05 11.30
CA PHE A 98 -12.20 -2.49 11.13
C PHE A 98 -11.69 -2.97 9.77
N ILE A 99 -11.57 -2.08 8.80
CA ILE A 99 -11.08 -2.43 7.46
C ILE A 99 -9.55 -2.54 7.46
N THR A 100 -8.88 -1.70 8.23
CA THR A 100 -7.42 -1.65 8.27
C THR A 100 -6.77 -3.01 8.57
N PRO A 101 -7.24 -3.78 9.58
CA PRO A 101 -6.63 -5.09 9.84
C PRO A 101 -6.74 -6.06 8.66
N PHE A 102 -7.85 -6.01 7.92
CA PHE A 102 -8.00 -6.88 6.75
C PHE A 102 -6.98 -6.51 5.68
N GLY A 103 -6.75 -5.21 5.48
CA GLY A 103 -5.71 -4.76 4.55
C GLY A 103 -4.34 -5.24 4.99
N GLY A 104 -4.04 -5.11 6.29
CA GLY A 104 -2.78 -5.59 6.83
C GLY A 104 -2.58 -7.08 6.64
N MET A 105 -3.66 -7.86 6.83
CA MET A 105 -3.59 -9.30 6.60
C MET A 105 -3.30 -9.63 5.14
N LEU A 106 -3.91 -8.88 4.22
CA LEU A 106 -3.62 -9.06 2.80
C LEU A 106 -2.15 -8.80 2.49
N LEU A 107 -1.57 -7.76 3.08
CA LEU A 107 -0.16 -7.47 2.87
C LEU A 107 0.71 -8.62 3.39
N ILE A 108 0.39 -9.16 4.55
CA ILE A 108 1.12 -10.30 5.10
C ILE A 108 0.99 -11.51 4.18
N LEU A 109 -0.24 -11.80 3.73
CA LEU A 109 -0.47 -12.91 2.81
C LEU A 109 0.27 -12.71 1.51
N GLY A 110 0.34 -11.47 1.04
CA GLY A 110 1.11 -11.15 -0.15
C GLY A 110 2.57 -11.55 0.00
N TRP A 111 3.19 -11.17 1.12
CA TRP A 111 4.58 -11.53 1.39
C TRP A 111 4.75 -13.05 1.44
N LEU A 112 3.88 -13.74 2.18
CA LEU A 112 3.98 -15.19 2.28
C LEU A 112 3.78 -15.87 0.93
N SER A 113 2.94 -15.29 0.06
CA SER A 113 2.69 -15.86 -1.26
C SER A 113 3.94 -15.87 -2.14
N LEU A 114 4.91 -14.99 -1.84
CA LEU A 114 6.13 -14.92 -2.61
C LEU A 114 7.00 -16.17 -2.48
N VAL A 115 6.74 -17.00 -1.47
CA VAL A 115 7.49 -18.25 -1.31
C VAL A 115 7.34 -19.14 -2.54
N ARG A 116 6.24 -18.97 -3.27
CA ARG A 116 6.03 -19.75 -4.52
C ARG A 116 7.07 -19.45 -5.59
N LEU A 117 7.71 -18.28 -5.49
CA LEU A 117 8.73 -17.89 -6.46
C LEU A 117 10.08 -18.54 -6.18
N ALA A 118 10.24 -19.16 -5.01
CA ALA A 118 11.46 -19.87 -4.66
C ALA A 118 11.61 -21.18 -5.45
N LYS A 119 10.51 -21.65 -6.04
CA LYS A 119 10.54 -22.88 -6.82
C LYS A 119 11.27 -22.64 -8.14
N LYS A 120 11.95 -23.69 -8.59
CA LYS A 120 12.72 -23.59 -9.84
C LYS A 120 11.91 -24.01 -11.02
#